data_3d8f8990bdd3db020da135d5c44a899b
#
_entry.id   3d8f8990bdd3db020da135d5c44a899b
#
_cell.length_a   1.000
_cell.length_b   1.000
_cell.length_c   1.000
_cell.angle_alpha   90.00
_cell.angle_beta   90.00
_cell.angle_gamma   90.00
#
_symmetry.space_group_name_H-M   'P 1'
#
loop_
_entity.id
_entity.type
_entity.pdbx_description
1 polymer ?
#
loop_
_entity_poly.entity_id
_entity_poly.type
_entity_poly.pdbx_seq_one_letter_code
_entity_poly.pdbx_strand_id
1 'polypeptide(L)'
;MGSRENPRSLALNYQSRHRAVALEKQASARRETVRARRLALASASDSSQASTTQEAEGEEVSSPTRSPQAPSSRRAAASGREAYAQQLMLPEWMLEVPADLATNWYVAARPEGVRCLVIASRGLTTARLRNGVVHARFASALPSGSPETTRGEDSYCLLDCVHHEADATYYALDAMAWNGHPLYHCTTEFRAFWTASKLAEAGPGRGGGAALPQFAPVPWLAADAAGLAAAYGGAAPYARDGLAFLHREAHYTPGQSPLSLLWKDQACSKYVIDTDAAGVPLPAQRLVLAYRMDGSVATGDVEPCALGRMPPGFQAGTGRGLGPGTLLRFELGPGGFTLLDGRPVGADLRLLGVAGARRGRADTLSKVLFQHLARTCPLTYAELAAAAGAAPGGDAGNAVAPGAASDMVTGGTSEREGMETEGEESTPASSMQQG
;
A
#
# COMPACT_ATOMS: atom_id res chain seq x y z
N MET A 1 -41.41 17.35 4.02
CA MET A 1 -40.90 15.97 4.10
C MET A 1 -39.69 15.91 3.15
N GLY A 2 -38.48 16.14 3.67
CA GLY A 2 -37.26 16.04 2.89
C GLY A 2 -37.03 14.57 2.53
N SER A 3 -36.90 14.28 1.25
CA SER A 3 -36.47 12.99 0.75
C SER A 3 -35.14 12.66 1.45
N ARG A 4 -35.11 11.59 2.26
CA ARG A 4 -33.83 11.06 2.79
C ARG A 4 -33.06 10.54 1.59
N GLU A 5 -32.14 11.35 1.10
CA GLU A 5 -31.22 10.91 0.07
C GLU A 5 -30.51 9.64 0.55
N ASN A 6 -30.40 8.66 -0.34
CA ASN A 6 -29.69 7.42 -0.03
C ASN A 6 -28.25 7.77 0.39
N PRO A 7 -27.78 7.38 1.59
CA PRO A 7 -26.43 7.70 2.04
C PRO A 7 -25.32 7.30 1.04
N ARG A 8 -25.57 6.33 0.17
CA ARG A 8 -24.65 5.92 -0.88
C ARG A 8 -24.56 6.88 -2.05
N SER A 9 -25.55 7.78 -2.23
CA SER A 9 -25.43 8.84 -3.23
C SER A 9 -24.24 9.78 -2.96
N LEU A 10 -23.77 9.83 -1.70
CA LEU A 10 -22.55 10.52 -1.26
C LEU A 10 -21.29 10.11 -2.03
N ALA A 11 -21.24 8.88 -2.47
CA ALA A 11 -20.05 8.28 -3.07
C ALA A 11 -20.18 8.04 -4.57
N LEU A 12 -21.40 8.19 -5.12
CA LEU A 12 -21.68 7.90 -6.52
C LEU A 12 -20.77 8.69 -7.45
N ASN A 13 -20.04 7.93 -8.28
CA ASN A 13 -19.11 8.45 -9.29
C ASN A 13 -17.88 9.23 -8.76
N TYR A 14 -17.69 9.39 -7.44
CA TYR A 14 -16.50 10.07 -6.90
C TYR A 14 -15.25 9.23 -7.18
N GLN A 15 -15.23 7.97 -6.73
CA GLN A 15 -14.06 7.11 -6.90
C GLN A 15 -13.84 6.69 -8.35
N SER A 16 -14.90 6.44 -9.14
CA SER A 16 -14.78 6.11 -10.56
C SER A 16 -14.13 7.23 -11.35
N ARG A 17 -14.49 8.49 -11.10
CA ARG A 17 -13.84 9.66 -11.72
C ARG A 17 -12.36 9.78 -11.31
N HIS A 18 -12.05 9.59 -10.04
CA HIS A 18 -10.66 9.62 -9.55
C HIS A 18 -9.82 8.54 -10.24
N ARG A 19 -10.36 7.32 -10.37
CA ARG A 19 -9.69 6.22 -11.08
C ARG A 19 -9.42 6.55 -12.55
N ALA A 20 -10.41 7.06 -13.24
CA ALA A 20 -10.28 7.43 -14.66
C ALA A 20 -9.19 8.50 -14.86
N VAL A 21 -9.18 9.55 -14.04
CA VAL A 21 -8.16 10.61 -14.08
C VAL A 21 -6.77 10.06 -13.76
N ALA A 22 -6.65 9.15 -12.80
CA ALA A 22 -5.37 8.55 -12.43
C ALA A 22 -4.79 7.70 -13.57
N LEU A 23 -5.62 6.87 -14.21
CA LEU A 23 -5.21 6.06 -15.37
C LEU A 23 -4.81 6.93 -16.56
N GLU A 24 -5.55 7.99 -16.84
CA GLU A 24 -5.22 8.92 -17.91
C GLU A 24 -3.88 9.64 -17.66
N LYS A 25 -3.64 10.11 -16.43
CA LYS A 25 -2.36 10.70 -16.02
C LYS A 25 -1.19 9.72 -16.21
N GLN A 26 -1.35 8.46 -15.81
CA GLN A 26 -0.34 7.43 -16.01
C GLN A 26 -0.06 7.18 -17.50
N ALA A 27 -1.12 7.05 -18.31
CA ALA A 27 -1.01 6.83 -19.74
C ALA A 27 -0.32 8.02 -20.45
N SER A 28 -0.60 9.26 -20.02
CA SER A 28 0.05 10.46 -20.53
C SER A 28 1.54 10.52 -20.17
N ALA A 29 1.90 10.27 -18.91
CA ALA A 29 3.28 10.22 -18.47
C ALA A 29 4.09 9.15 -19.19
N ARG A 30 3.50 7.97 -19.43
CA ARG A 30 4.12 6.89 -20.21
C ARG A 30 4.36 7.30 -21.66
N ARG A 31 3.39 7.98 -22.31
CA ARG A 31 3.54 8.49 -23.68
C ARG A 31 4.66 9.51 -23.79
N GLU A 32 4.75 10.43 -22.81
CA GLU A 32 5.84 11.43 -22.77
C GLU A 32 7.22 10.77 -22.59
N THR A 33 7.35 9.80 -21.69
CA THR A 33 8.60 9.07 -21.48
C THR A 33 9.04 8.33 -22.75
N VAL A 34 8.10 7.67 -23.44
CA VAL A 34 8.37 6.98 -24.71
C VAL A 34 8.76 7.97 -25.80
N ARG A 35 8.07 9.13 -25.87
CA ARG A 35 8.39 10.19 -26.83
C ARG A 35 9.77 10.78 -26.57
N ALA A 36 10.10 11.09 -25.32
CA ALA A 36 11.42 11.60 -24.92
C ALA A 36 12.55 10.60 -25.27
N ARG A 37 12.34 9.30 -25.00
CA ARG A 37 13.29 8.26 -25.41
C ARG A 37 13.48 8.18 -26.92
N ARG A 38 12.39 8.25 -27.69
CA ARG A 38 12.48 8.25 -29.18
C ARG A 38 13.23 9.45 -29.71
N LEU A 39 12.99 10.63 -29.14
CA LEU A 39 13.73 11.85 -29.51
C LEU A 39 15.22 11.75 -29.16
N ALA A 40 15.54 11.22 -27.96
CA ALA A 40 16.91 11.00 -27.55
C ALA A 40 17.66 10.00 -28.47
N LEU A 41 16.99 8.93 -28.89
CA LEU A 41 17.55 7.96 -29.86
C LEU A 41 17.72 8.59 -31.25
N ALA A 42 16.79 9.41 -31.71
CA ALA A 42 16.89 10.12 -32.98
C ALA A 42 18.05 11.12 -32.96
N SER A 43 18.20 11.90 -31.87
CA SER A 43 19.34 12.85 -31.75
C SER A 43 20.70 12.14 -31.59
N ALA A 44 20.77 10.96 -30.97
CA ALA A 44 21.97 10.18 -30.86
C ALA A 44 22.41 9.58 -32.21
N SER A 45 21.47 9.27 -33.12
CA SER A 45 21.78 8.80 -34.46
C SER A 45 22.34 9.91 -35.37
N ASP A 46 21.92 11.15 -35.18
CA ASP A 46 22.44 12.31 -35.92
C ASP A 46 23.88 12.72 -35.47
N SER A 47 24.18 12.54 -34.17
CA SER A 47 25.52 12.89 -33.64
C SER A 47 26.60 11.87 -33.98
N SER A 48 26.28 10.64 -34.41
CA SER A 48 27.27 9.65 -34.83
C SER A 48 27.82 9.85 -36.26
N GLN A 49 27.31 10.84 -37.01
CA GLN A 49 27.84 11.23 -38.32
C GLN A 49 28.76 12.46 -38.31
N ALA A 50 28.93 13.10 -37.14
CA ALA A 50 29.67 14.38 -37.06
C ALA A 50 30.80 14.37 -36.01
N SER A 51 31.56 13.33 -35.87
CA SER A 51 32.75 13.37 -35.01
C SER A 51 33.95 12.74 -35.69
N THR A 52 34.56 13.53 -36.57
CA THR A 52 36.00 13.47 -36.81
C THR A 52 36.55 14.88 -36.58
N THR A 53 37.58 14.96 -35.73
CA THR A 53 38.47 16.11 -35.45
C THR A 53 37.92 17.19 -34.50
N GLN A 54 38.41 17.24 -33.28
CA GLN A 54 39.40 18.22 -32.82
C GLN A 54 39.76 17.99 -31.32
N GLU A 55 41.06 17.78 -31.12
CA GLU A 55 41.76 17.93 -29.85
C GLU A 55 41.90 19.43 -29.57
N ALA A 56 41.81 19.86 -28.32
CA ALA A 56 42.78 20.71 -27.62
C ALA A 56 42.22 21.45 -26.42
N GLU A 57 43.00 21.31 -25.37
CA GLU A 57 43.44 22.31 -24.39
C GLU A 57 42.52 22.74 -23.25
N GLY A 58 43.13 22.60 -22.08
CA GLY A 58 42.60 22.83 -20.75
C GLY A 58 42.49 24.30 -20.38
N GLU A 59 41.64 24.50 -19.34
CA GLU A 59 41.78 25.65 -18.48
C GLU A 59 41.32 25.31 -17.05
N GLU A 60 42.32 25.38 -16.14
CA GLU A 60 42.14 25.37 -14.70
C GLU A 60 41.44 26.64 -14.27
N VAL A 61 40.31 26.53 -13.56
CA VAL A 61 39.79 27.65 -12.77
C VAL A 61 39.46 27.17 -11.35
N SER A 62 40.22 27.76 -10.47
CA SER A 62 40.22 27.64 -9.01
C SER A 62 38.88 27.86 -8.34
N SER A 63 38.62 27.01 -7.35
CA SER A 63 37.55 27.08 -6.36
C SER A 63 37.70 28.24 -5.37
N PRO A 64 36.62 28.80 -4.84
CA PRO A 64 36.63 29.33 -3.48
C PRO A 64 35.87 28.40 -2.55
N THR A 65 36.63 27.88 -1.62
CA THR A 65 36.22 27.15 -0.43
C THR A 65 35.24 27.98 0.41
N ARG A 66 34.00 27.52 0.50
CA ARG A 66 33.09 27.93 1.56
C ARG A 66 32.57 26.69 2.24
N SER A 67 33.11 26.39 3.41
CA SER A 67 32.66 25.29 4.29
C SER A 67 31.20 25.47 4.67
N PRO A 68 30.30 24.51 4.40
CA PRO A 68 28.97 24.51 4.96
C PRO A 68 29.08 24.06 6.42
N GLN A 69 28.63 24.91 7.34
CA GLN A 69 28.39 24.50 8.73
C GLN A 69 27.44 23.31 8.74
N ALA A 70 27.87 22.20 9.35
CA ALA A 70 27.06 21.00 9.53
C ALA A 70 25.76 21.35 10.28
N PRO A 71 24.59 20.97 9.76
CA PRO A 71 23.32 21.19 10.44
C PRO A 71 23.32 20.42 11.77
N SER A 72 22.75 21.04 12.83
CA SER A 72 22.63 20.41 14.14
C SER A 72 21.95 19.03 14.00
N SER A 73 22.38 18.03 14.76
CA SER A 73 21.93 16.63 14.66
C SER A 73 20.40 16.46 14.69
N ARG A 74 19.68 17.34 15.39
CA ARG A 74 18.20 17.37 15.40
C ARG A 74 17.60 17.81 14.08
N ARG A 75 18.21 18.77 13.38
CA ARG A 75 17.73 19.28 12.07
C ARG A 75 18.00 18.27 10.95
N ALA A 76 19.14 17.59 11.00
CA ALA A 76 19.47 16.50 10.07
C ALA A 76 18.55 15.27 10.25
N ALA A 77 18.22 14.92 11.51
CA ALA A 77 17.29 13.83 11.80
C ALA A 77 15.84 14.16 11.38
N ALA A 78 15.40 15.43 11.51
CA ALA A 78 14.09 15.88 11.05
C ALA A 78 14.00 15.87 9.51
N SER A 79 15.03 16.38 8.83
CA SER A 79 15.12 16.38 7.36
C SER A 79 15.16 14.95 6.80
N GLY A 80 15.93 14.05 7.44
CA GLY A 80 15.95 12.64 7.05
C GLY A 80 14.61 11.93 7.26
N ARG A 81 13.85 12.30 8.31
CA ARG A 81 12.50 11.76 8.55
C ARG A 81 11.51 12.20 7.46
N GLU A 82 11.51 13.46 7.09
CA GLU A 82 10.61 14.02 6.09
C GLU A 82 10.84 13.40 4.71
N ALA A 83 12.08 13.13 4.32
CA ALA A 83 12.41 12.48 3.05
C ALA A 83 11.76 11.09 2.89
N TYR A 84 11.58 10.35 4.00
CA TYR A 84 10.96 9.03 4.00
C TYR A 84 9.47 9.04 4.36
N ALA A 85 8.95 10.18 4.80
CA ALA A 85 7.52 10.33 5.02
C ALA A 85 6.79 10.31 3.67
N GLN A 86 5.60 9.70 3.65
CA GLN A 86 4.72 9.70 2.48
C GLN A 86 5.24 8.94 1.23
N GLN A 87 6.26 8.09 1.37
CA GLN A 87 6.76 7.28 0.26
C GLN A 87 5.86 6.08 -0.06
N LEU A 88 4.98 5.69 0.85
CA LEU A 88 4.06 4.57 0.63
C LEU A 88 2.84 5.00 -0.19
N MET A 89 2.42 4.15 -1.12
CA MET A 89 1.14 4.28 -1.82
C MET A 89 0.01 3.93 -0.85
N LEU A 90 -0.93 4.85 -0.66
CA LEU A 90 -2.02 4.71 0.30
C LEU A 90 -3.33 4.42 -0.42
N PRO A 91 -4.06 3.37 -0.02
CA PRO A 91 -5.35 3.06 -0.61
C PRO A 91 -6.39 4.11 -0.23
N GLU A 92 -7.34 4.33 -1.12
CA GLU A 92 -8.63 4.88 -0.76
C GLU A 92 -9.49 3.80 -0.09
N TRP A 93 -10.37 4.22 0.82
CA TRP A 93 -11.36 3.32 1.38
C TRP A 93 -12.47 3.11 0.34
N MET A 94 -12.81 1.86 0.08
CA MET A 94 -13.80 1.52 -0.96
C MET A 94 -15.19 1.98 -0.55
N LEU A 95 -15.75 2.88 -1.32
CA LEU A 95 -17.10 3.43 -1.13
C LEU A 95 -18.09 2.85 -2.13
N GLU A 96 -17.60 2.49 -3.30
CA GLU A 96 -18.35 1.87 -4.40
C GLU A 96 -17.55 0.71 -4.99
N VAL A 97 -18.24 -0.34 -5.43
CA VAL A 97 -17.59 -1.45 -6.13
C VAL A 97 -17.20 -0.98 -7.53
N PRO A 98 -15.93 -1.13 -7.96
CA PRO A 98 -15.56 -0.86 -9.34
C PRO A 98 -16.38 -1.71 -10.32
N ALA A 99 -16.90 -1.11 -11.38
CA ALA A 99 -17.69 -1.83 -12.40
C ALA A 99 -16.85 -2.90 -13.13
N ASP A 100 -15.54 -2.71 -13.16
CA ASP A 100 -14.55 -3.59 -13.79
C ASP A 100 -13.80 -4.47 -12.78
N LEU A 101 -14.38 -4.70 -11.58
CA LEU A 101 -13.74 -5.43 -10.47
C LEU A 101 -13.17 -6.78 -10.92
N ALA A 102 -13.99 -7.61 -11.56
CA ALA A 102 -13.60 -8.97 -11.96
C ALA A 102 -12.50 -9.02 -13.03
N THR A 103 -12.37 -7.97 -13.84
CA THR A 103 -11.49 -7.98 -15.03
C THR A 103 -10.18 -7.23 -14.80
N ASN A 104 -10.23 -6.09 -14.10
CA ASN A 104 -9.11 -5.15 -14.02
C ASN A 104 -8.50 -5.02 -12.61
N TRP A 105 -8.92 -5.83 -11.66
CA TRP A 105 -8.43 -5.73 -10.30
C TRP A 105 -7.84 -7.03 -9.77
N TYR A 106 -6.88 -6.87 -8.89
CA TYR A 106 -6.39 -7.90 -7.98
C TYR A 106 -6.96 -7.68 -6.60
N VAL A 107 -7.15 -8.76 -5.84
CA VAL A 107 -7.55 -8.76 -4.44
C VAL A 107 -6.58 -9.58 -3.61
N ALA A 108 -6.34 -9.13 -2.39
CA ALA A 108 -5.58 -9.88 -1.40
C ALA A 108 -6.19 -9.72 0.00
N ALA A 109 -6.09 -10.76 0.83
CA ALA A 109 -6.27 -10.62 2.25
C ALA A 109 -5.16 -9.69 2.79
N ARG A 110 -5.54 -8.54 3.35
CA ARG A 110 -4.56 -7.61 3.90
C ARG A 110 -4.05 -8.14 5.25
N PRO A 111 -2.73 -8.25 5.47
CA PRO A 111 -2.19 -8.63 6.78
C PRO A 111 -2.54 -7.61 7.87
N GLU A 112 -2.90 -8.10 9.07
CA GLU A 112 -2.91 -7.28 10.28
C GLU A 112 -1.47 -6.94 10.67
N GLY A 113 -1.21 -5.71 11.11
CA GLY A 113 0.13 -5.30 11.55
C GLY A 113 0.51 -3.89 11.19
N VAL A 114 1.77 -3.58 11.37
CA VAL A 114 2.35 -2.25 11.19
C VAL A 114 2.83 -2.07 9.76
N ARG A 115 2.18 -1.20 8.98
CA ARG A 115 2.65 -0.89 7.62
C ARG A 115 3.92 -0.06 7.65
N CYS A 116 4.92 -0.47 6.92
CA CYS A 116 6.23 0.15 6.89
C CYS A 116 6.85 0.15 5.48
N LEU A 117 7.67 1.15 5.24
CA LEU A 117 8.64 1.22 4.16
C LEU A 117 9.88 0.47 4.58
N VAL A 118 10.21 -0.61 3.90
CA VAL A 118 11.45 -1.37 4.11
C VAL A 118 12.50 -0.92 3.10
N ILE A 119 13.67 -0.55 3.60
CA ILE A 119 14.81 -0.08 2.81
C ILE A 119 15.99 -0.97 3.14
N ALA A 120 16.43 -1.78 2.18
CA ALA A 120 17.65 -2.56 2.27
C ALA A 120 18.74 -1.86 1.44
N SER A 121 19.81 -1.41 2.08
CA SER A 121 20.91 -0.71 1.40
C SER A 121 22.17 -0.70 2.26
N ARG A 122 23.32 -0.73 1.64
CA ARG A 122 24.64 -0.62 2.30
C ARG A 122 24.83 -1.60 3.46
N GLY A 123 24.34 -2.82 3.31
CA GLY A 123 24.51 -3.89 4.29
C GLY A 123 23.56 -3.81 5.51
N LEU A 124 22.51 -2.99 5.43
CA LEU A 124 21.55 -2.83 6.52
C LEU A 124 20.11 -2.69 5.98
N THR A 125 19.18 -3.34 6.65
CA THR A 125 17.76 -3.18 6.40
C THR A 125 17.14 -2.27 7.45
N THR A 126 16.41 -1.25 7.02
CA THR A 126 15.70 -0.31 7.89
C THR A 126 14.22 -0.32 7.55
N ALA A 127 13.37 -0.70 8.48
CA ALA A 127 11.92 -0.53 8.38
C ALA A 127 11.53 0.85 8.94
N ARG A 128 10.70 1.60 8.19
CA ARG A 128 10.23 2.94 8.59
C ARG A 128 8.71 3.00 8.55
N LEU A 129 8.14 3.63 9.54
CA LEU A 129 6.70 3.92 9.58
C LEU A 129 6.31 4.92 8.49
N ARG A 130 5.02 5.02 8.21
CA ARG A 130 4.44 5.96 7.23
C ARG A 130 4.82 7.44 7.43
N ASN A 131 5.21 7.81 8.66
CA ASN A 131 5.67 9.16 9.00
C ASN A 131 7.20 9.31 8.94
N GLY A 132 7.91 8.33 8.36
CA GLY A 132 9.35 8.32 8.20
C GLY A 132 10.15 7.94 9.46
N VAL A 133 9.50 7.73 10.61
CA VAL A 133 10.17 7.27 11.84
C VAL A 133 10.69 5.85 11.65
N VAL A 134 11.90 5.59 12.12
CA VAL A 134 12.47 4.24 12.13
C VAL A 134 11.68 3.35 13.08
N HIS A 135 11.17 2.24 12.56
CA HIS A 135 10.49 1.19 13.30
C HIS A 135 11.50 0.15 13.81
N ALA A 136 12.35 -0.34 12.89
CA ALA A 136 13.37 -1.34 13.21
C ALA A 136 14.58 -1.21 12.26
N ARG A 137 15.74 -1.75 12.71
CA ARG A 137 16.95 -1.96 11.91
C ARG A 137 17.46 -3.35 12.15
N PHE A 138 17.79 -4.07 11.09
CA PHE A 138 18.22 -5.48 11.14
C PHE A 138 18.95 -5.87 9.86
N ALA A 139 19.67 -6.97 9.91
CA ALA A 139 20.20 -7.63 8.72
C ALA A 139 19.11 -8.46 8.06
N SER A 140 19.09 -8.55 6.73
CA SER A 140 18.12 -9.36 6.00
C SER A 140 18.74 -10.05 4.78
N ALA A 141 18.01 -11.01 4.21
CA ALA A 141 18.37 -11.69 2.96
C ALA A 141 18.12 -10.84 1.70
N LEU A 142 17.48 -9.67 1.83
CA LEU A 142 17.26 -8.77 0.71
C LEU A 142 18.60 -8.30 0.12
N PRO A 143 18.69 -8.04 -1.22
CA PRO A 143 19.87 -7.43 -1.81
C PRO A 143 20.27 -6.16 -1.05
N SER A 144 21.56 -6.11 -0.66
CA SER A 144 22.15 -5.05 0.20
C SER A 144 21.49 -4.88 1.59
N GLY A 145 20.76 -5.87 2.06
CA GLY A 145 20.11 -5.87 3.38
C GLY A 145 20.98 -6.40 4.51
N SER A 146 22.12 -7.01 4.18
CA SER A 146 23.19 -7.40 5.12
C SER A 146 24.55 -7.26 4.42
N PRO A 147 25.67 -7.28 5.17
CA PRO A 147 27.00 -7.26 4.55
C PRO A 147 27.20 -8.37 3.53
N GLU A 148 26.65 -9.56 3.78
CA GLU A 148 26.78 -10.74 2.92
C GLU A 148 25.98 -10.61 1.61
N THR A 149 24.91 -9.83 1.60
CA THR A 149 24.05 -9.62 0.42
C THR A 149 24.37 -8.35 -0.35
N THR A 150 25.36 -7.57 0.10
CA THR A 150 25.76 -6.32 -0.53
C THR A 150 26.60 -6.60 -1.78
N ARG A 151 26.12 -6.16 -2.93
CA ARG A 151 26.79 -6.30 -4.23
C ARG A 151 26.87 -4.94 -4.95
N GLY A 152 27.85 -4.14 -4.56
CA GLY A 152 28.05 -2.80 -5.14
C GLY A 152 27.29 -1.68 -4.45
N GLU A 153 27.69 -0.44 -4.70
CA GLU A 153 27.15 0.75 -4.03
C GLU A 153 25.74 1.12 -4.47
N ASP A 154 25.38 0.80 -5.71
CA ASP A 154 24.07 1.13 -6.29
C ASP A 154 22.99 0.06 -6.02
N SER A 155 23.33 -1.02 -5.30
CA SER A 155 22.38 -2.06 -4.96
C SER A 155 21.54 -1.64 -3.76
N TYR A 156 20.23 -1.62 -3.95
CA TYR A 156 19.26 -1.37 -2.86
C TYR A 156 17.90 -2.00 -3.18
N CYS A 157 17.10 -2.24 -2.14
CA CYS A 157 15.70 -2.65 -2.28
C CYS A 157 14.78 -1.71 -1.52
N LEU A 158 13.61 -1.43 -2.10
CA LEU A 158 12.53 -0.68 -1.47
C LEU A 158 11.25 -1.51 -1.57
N LEU A 159 10.70 -1.88 -0.42
CA LEU A 159 9.48 -2.67 -0.33
C LEU A 159 8.42 -1.95 0.52
N ASP A 160 7.18 -2.10 0.13
CA ASP A 160 6.00 -1.71 0.90
C ASP A 160 5.51 -2.93 1.65
N CYS A 161 5.69 -2.97 2.96
CA CYS A 161 5.41 -4.16 3.77
C CYS A 161 4.41 -3.88 4.89
N VAL A 162 3.80 -4.95 5.38
CA VAL A 162 3.16 -5.01 6.69
C VAL A 162 4.00 -5.92 7.58
N HIS A 163 4.51 -5.37 8.67
CA HIS A 163 5.15 -6.16 9.72
C HIS A 163 4.08 -6.78 10.61
N HIS A 164 3.95 -8.09 10.55
CA HIS A 164 3.07 -8.89 11.39
C HIS A 164 3.88 -9.35 12.61
N GLU A 165 3.57 -8.78 13.77
CA GLU A 165 4.39 -8.96 14.98
C GLU A 165 4.31 -10.38 15.54
N ALA A 166 3.17 -11.08 15.32
CA ALA A 166 2.93 -12.39 15.90
C ALA A 166 3.89 -13.47 15.35
N ASP A 167 4.29 -13.39 14.09
CA ASP A 167 5.22 -14.30 13.42
C ASP A 167 6.53 -13.63 12.99
N ALA A 168 6.73 -12.36 13.39
CA ALA A 168 7.90 -11.53 13.05
C ALA A 168 8.19 -11.46 11.54
N THR A 169 7.15 -11.55 10.70
CA THR A 169 7.25 -11.58 9.25
C THR A 169 6.89 -10.22 8.63
N TYR A 170 7.67 -9.81 7.64
CA TYR A 170 7.38 -8.66 6.79
C TYR A 170 6.66 -9.15 5.53
N TYR A 171 5.35 -8.97 5.47
CA TYR A 171 4.54 -9.30 4.31
C TYR A 171 4.61 -8.18 3.29
N ALA A 172 5.26 -8.43 2.14
CA ALA A 172 5.42 -7.46 1.07
C ALA A 172 4.12 -7.31 0.29
N LEU A 173 3.52 -6.12 0.40
CA LEU A 173 2.37 -5.71 -0.41
C LEU A 173 2.80 -5.35 -1.83
N ASP A 174 3.99 -4.73 -1.96
CA ASP A 174 4.50 -4.26 -3.25
C ASP A 174 6.01 -4.03 -3.21
N ALA A 175 6.65 -3.98 -4.38
CA ALA A 175 8.05 -3.61 -4.53
C ALA A 175 8.20 -2.34 -5.36
N MET A 176 8.92 -1.36 -4.83
CA MET A 176 9.23 -0.09 -5.51
C MET A 176 10.58 -0.12 -6.23
N ALA A 177 11.53 -0.86 -5.69
CA ALA A 177 12.82 -1.11 -6.31
C ALA A 177 13.40 -2.44 -5.84
N TRP A 178 14.12 -3.13 -6.71
CA TRP A 178 14.83 -4.37 -6.39
C TRP A 178 16.22 -4.36 -6.99
N ASN A 179 17.23 -4.53 -6.14
CA ASN A 179 18.64 -4.55 -6.54
C ASN A 179 19.05 -3.35 -7.43
N GLY A 180 18.62 -2.13 -7.03
CA GLY A 180 18.88 -0.90 -7.77
C GLY A 180 17.94 -0.63 -8.95
N HIS A 181 17.12 -1.60 -9.38
CA HIS A 181 16.19 -1.42 -10.50
C HIS A 181 14.86 -0.86 -10.01
N PRO A 182 14.43 0.34 -10.44
CA PRO A 182 13.17 0.94 -10.06
C PRO A 182 11.98 0.24 -10.75
N LEU A 183 10.92 -0.03 -9.99
CA LEU A 183 9.70 -0.69 -10.45
C LEU A 183 8.47 0.23 -10.44
N TYR A 184 8.63 1.50 -10.09
CA TYR A 184 7.53 2.46 -9.93
C TYR A 184 6.59 2.54 -11.13
N HIS A 185 7.14 2.45 -12.36
CA HIS A 185 6.39 2.57 -13.60
C HIS A 185 5.97 1.23 -14.21
N CYS A 186 6.19 0.14 -13.51
CA CYS A 186 5.68 -1.17 -13.89
C CYS A 186 4.22 -1.31 -13.45
N THR A 187 3.45 -2.13 -14.18
CA THR A 187 2.08 -2.49 -13.79
C THR A 187 2.06 -3.29 -12.49
N THR A 188 0.95 -3.28 -11.79
CA THR A 188 0.74 -4.10 -10.58
C THR A 188 1.03 -5.58 -10.86
N GLU A 189 0.56 -6.10 -11.99
CA GLU A 189 0.76 -7.49 -12.38
C GLU A 189 2.25 -7.87 -12.43
N PHE A 190 3.05 -7.04 -13.08
CA PHE A 190 4.50 -7.25 -13.14
C PHE A 190 5.13 -7.16 -11.75
N ARG A 191 4.79 -6.13 -10.95
CA ARG A 191 5.39 -5.95 -9.63
C ARG A 191 5.04 -7.08 -8.67
N ALA A 192 3.78 -7.56 -8.69
CA ALA A 192 3.33 -8.68 -7.86
C ALA A 192 4.08 -9.97 -8.22
N PHE A 193 4.16 -10.31 -9.51
CA PHE A 193 4.94 -11.45 -10.01
C PHE A 193 6.42 -11.33 -9.64
N TRP A 194 7.03 -10.16 -9.90
CA TRP A 194 8.44 -9.91 -9.60
C TRP A 194 8.73 -10.05 -8.10
N THR A 195 7.90 -9.44 -7.25
CA THR A 195 8.05 -9.50 -5.79
C THR A 195 7.99 -10.93 -5.29
N ALA A 196 7.00 -11.71 -5.71
CA ALA A 196 6.86 -13.11 -5.32
C ALA A 196 8.05 -13.95 -5.77
N SER A 197 8.47 -13.83 -7.03
CA SER A 197 9.62 -14.57 -7.58
C SER A 197 10.92 -14.22 -6.86
N LYS A 198 11.16 -12.93 -6.65
CA LYS A 198 12.42 -12.46 -6.04
C LYS A 198 12.52 -12.76 -4.54
N LEU A 199 11.42 -12.74 -3.82
CA LEU A 199 11.41 -13.16 -2.41
C LEU A 199 11.60 -14.68 -2.29
N ALA A 200 11.03 -15.48 -3.20
CA ALA A 200 11.28 -16.91 -3.25
C ALA A 200 12.75 -17.25 -3.54
N GLU A 201 13.40 -16.50 -4.47
CA GLU A 201 14.83 -16.66 -4.78
C GLU A 201 15.71 -16.27 -3.58
N ALA A 202 15.37 -15.21 -2.84
CA ALA A 202 16.13 -14.77 -1.67
C ALA A 202 16.11 -15.79 -0.53
N GLY A 203 15.02 -16.57 -0.46
CA GLY A 203 14.83 -17.61 0.54
C GLY A 203 14.82 -17.12 2.00
N PRO A 204 14.70 -18.02 2.97
CA PRO A 204 14.81 -17.68 4.38
C PRO A 204 16.26 -17.28 4.69
N GLY A 205 16.44 -16.05 5.17
CA GLY A 205 17.76 -15.52 5.49
C GLY A 205 18.49 -16.36 6.53
N ARG A 206 19.71 -16.78 6.20
CA ARG A 206 20.64 -17.43 7.12
C ARG A 206 21.75 -16.43 7.44
N GLY A 207 21.74 -15.89 8.64
CA GLY A 207 22.82 -15.03 9.15
C GLY A 207 23.30 -15.55 10.49
N GLY A 208 24.59 -15.86 10.60
CA GLY A 208 25.38 -15.98 11.82
C GLY A 208 24.75 -16.55 13.10
N GLY A 209 23.83 -17.55 12.99
CA GLY A 209 23.24 -18.22 14.16
C GLY A 209 21.95 -17.60 14.73
N ALA A 210 21.54 -16.41 14.30
CA ALA A 210 20.23 -15.82 14.66
C ALA A 210 19.27 -15.90 13.47
N ALA A 211 17.99 -16.22 13.75
CA ALA A 211 16.95 -16.17 12.73
C ALA A 211 16.77 -14.71 12.27
N LEU A 212 16.98 -14.46 10.97
CA LEU A 212 16.72 -13.15 10.37
C LEU A 212 15.20 -12.94 10.21
N PRO A 213 14.70 -11.69 10.27
CA PRO A 213 13.33 -11.40 9.96
C PRO A 213 12.93 -11.94 8.59
N GLN A 214 11.78 -12.61 8.53
CA GLN A 214 11.26 -13.26 7.34
C GLN A 214 10.59 -12.23 6.42
N PHE A 215 10.69 -12.47 5.10
CA PHE A 215 9.96 -11.73 4.09
C PHE A 215 9.11 -12.69 3.29
N ALA A 216 7.82 -12.39 3.16
CA ALA A 216 6.90 -13.18 2.35
C ALA A 216 6.05 -12.26 1.46
N PRO A 217 5.74 -12.64 0.22
CA PRO A 217 4.84 -11.85 -0.61
C PRO A 217 3.39 -11.99 -0.11
N VAL A 218 2.62 -10.92 -0.21
CA VAL A 218 1.16 -11.02 -0.09
C VAL A 218 0.63 -11.64 -1.38
N PRO A 219 -0.19 -12.72 -1.31
CA PRO A 219 -0.74 -13.37 -2.49
C PRO A 219 -1.83 -12.50 -3.11
N TRP A 220 -1.55 -11.92 -4.27
CA TRP A 220 -2.52 -11.18 -5.08
C TRP A 220 -3.25 -12.15 -6.02
N LEU A 221 -4.57 -12.20 -5.92
CA LEU A 221 -5.47 -13.02 -6.73
C LEU A 221 -6.25 -12.13 -7.69
N ALA A 222 -6.73 -12.66 -8.82
CA ALA A 222 -7.71 -11.94 -9.63
C ALA A 222 -8.95 -11.63 -8.77
N ALA A 223 -9.53 -10.44 -8.91
CA ALA A 223 -10.69 -10.06 -8.10
C ALA A 223 -12.01 -10.59 -8.69
N ASP A 224 -11.97 -11.80 -9.26
CA ASP A 224 -13.12 -12.59 -9.66
C ASP A 224 -13.77 -13.29 -8.46
N ALA A 225 -14.85 -14.02 -8.69
CA ALA A 225 -15.60 -14.71 -7.64
C ALA A 225 -14.73 -15.68 -6.83
N ALA A 226 -13.82 -16.41 -7.47
CA ALA A 226 -12.95 -17.38 -6.82
C ALA A 226 -11.86 -16.71 -5.98
N GLY A 227 -11.17 -15.72 -6.56
CA GLY A 227 -10.12 -14.98 -5.86
C GLY A 227 -10.67 -14.14 -4.71
N LEU A 228 -11.85 -13.54 -4.88
CA LEU A 228 -12.51 -12.80 -3.81
C LEU A 228 -12.89 -13.73 -2.64
N ALA A 229 -13.49 -14.90 -2.93
CA ALA A 229 -13.82 -15.89 -1.92
C ALA A 229 -12.58 -16.41 -1.18
N ALA A 230 -11.50 -16.68 -1.91
CA ALA A 230 -10.23 -17.12 -1.33
C ALA A 230 -9.60 -16.02 -0.43
N ALA A 231 -9.59 -14.76 -0.88
CA ALA A 231 -9.06 -13.65 -0.08
C ALA A 231 -9.91 -13.38 1.17
N TYR A 232 -11.24 -13.50 1.07
CA TYR A 232 -12.15 -13.22 2.18
C TYR A 232 -12.19 -14.35 3.21
N GLY A 233 -12.40 -15.61 2.80
CA GLY A 233 -12.64 -16.75 3.67
C GLY A 233 -11.57 -17.85 3.65
N GLY A 234 -10.67 -17.85 2.65
CA GLY A 234 -9.64 -18.87 2.49
C GLY A 234 -8.56 -18.84 3.57
N ALA A 235 -7.70 -19.85 3.63
CA ALA A 235 -6.57 -19.89 4.55
C ALA A 235 -5.57 -18.76 4.23
N ALA A 236 -5.14 -18.03 5.25
CA ALA A 236 -4.07 -17.03 5.17
C ALA A 236 -3.04 -17.30 6.26
N PRO A 237 -1.74 -17.09 6.00
CA PRO A 237 -0.69 -17.31 7.00
C PRO A 237 -0.68 -16.26 8.11
N TYR A 238 -1.54 -15.25 8.03
CA TYR A 238 -1.64 -14.13 8.96
C TYR A 238 -3.11 -13.79 9.29
N ALA A 239 -3.29 -13.07 10.39
CA ALA A 239 -4.58 -12.46 10.72
C ALA A 239 -4.92 -11.37 9.69
N ARG A 240 -6.17 -11.37 9.23
CA ARG A 240 -6.66 -10.40 8.23
C ARG A 240 -7.03 -9.07 8.88
N ASP A 241 -6.76 -7.99 8.14
CA ASP A 241 -7.25 -6.64 8.45
C ASP A 241 -7.93 -6.02 7.22
N GLY A 242 -8.92 -6.72 6.69
CA GLY A 242 -9.67 -6.34 5.51
C GLY A 242 -9.15 -6.94 4.22
N LEU A 243 -9.70 -6.48 3.11
CA LEU A 243 -9.29 -6.81 1.75
C LEU A 243 -8.63 -5.60 1.10
N ALA A 244 -7.46 -5.83 0.52
CA ALA A 244 -6.77 -4.84 -0.30
C ALA A 244 -7.03 -5.16 -1.78
N PHE A 245 -7.22 -4.11 -2.58
CA PHE A 245 -7.40 -4.21 -4.02
C PHE A 245 -6.41 -3.32 -4.74
N LEU A 246 -5.86 -3.81 -5.86
CA LEU A 246 -4.98 -3.06 -6.74
C LEU A 246 -5.45 -3.20 -8.19
N HIS A 247 -5.57 -2.08 -8.88
CA HIS A 247 -5.86 -2.09 -10.31
C HIS A 247 -4.68 -2.67 -11.07
N ARG A 248 -4.92 -3.54 -12.07
CA ARG A 248 -3.87 -4.24 -12.83
C ARG A 248 -2.83 -3.32 -13.44
N GLU A 249 -3.29 -2.23 -14.03
CA GLU A 249 -2.44 -1.22 -14.69
C GLU A 249 -1.85 -0.19 -13.72
N ALA A 250 -2.12 -0.28 -12.41
CA ALA A 250 -1.64 0.73 -11.49
C ALA A 250 -0.10 0.75 -11.42
N HIS A 251 0.48 1.94 -11.56
CA HIS A 251 1.85 2.22 -11.21
C HIS A 251 1.96 2.42 -9.69
N TYR A 252 3.16 2.25 -9.12
CA TYR A 252 3.37 2.58 -7.72
C TYR A 252 3.53 4.10 -7.56
N THR A 253 2.50 4.75 -7.05
CA THR A 253 2.49 6.20 -6.84
C THR A 253 2.49 6.50 -5.34
N PRO A 254 3.55 7.15 -4.80
CA PRO A 254 3.55 7.59 -3.41
C PRO A 254 2.37 8.50 -3.09
N GLY A 255 1.84 8.37 -1.87
CA GLY A 255 0.65 9.10 -1.44
C GLY A 255 -0.65 8.36 -1.73
N GLN A 256 -1.77 9.07 -1.71
CA GLN A 256 -3.09 8.49 -1.93
C GLN A 256 -3.30 8.11 -3.40
N SER A 257 -3.77 6.89 -3.64
CA SER A 257 -4.03 6.37 -4.97
C SER A 257 -5.43 5.77 -5.08
N PRO A 258 -6.27 6.24 -6.00
CA PRO A 258 -7.58 5.65 -6.26
C PRO A 258 -7.50 4.31 -6.98
N LEU A 259 -6.31 3.91 -7.46
CA LEU A 259 -6.04 2.61 -8.07
C LEU A 259 -5.64 1.55 -7.04
N SER A 260 -5.61 1.93 -5.77
CA SER A 260 -5.47 1.05 -4.61
C SER A 260 -6.65 1.27 -3.69
N LEU A 261 -7.40 0.21 -3.37
CA LEU A 261 -8.59 0.29 -2.53
C LEU A 261 -8.45 -0.60 -1.30
N LEU A 262 -9.11 -0.20 -0.22
CA LEU A 262 -9.22 -0.96 1.01
C LEU A 262 -10.69 -1.11 1.38
N TRP A 263 -11.13 -2.35 1.57
CA TRP A 263 -12.46 -2.65 2.06
C TRP A 263 -12.37 -3.48 3.35
N LYS A 264 -13.30 -3.25 4.26
CA LYS A 264 -13.37 -3.94 5.55
C LYS A 264 -14.80 -4.19 5.96
N ASP A 265 -15.01 -5.33 6.62
CA ASP A 265 -16.20 -5.62 7.41
C ASP A 265 -15.82 -6.25 8.75
N GLN A 266 -16.82 -6.54 9.58
CA GLN A 266 -16.60 -7.11 10.90
C GLN A 266 -16.09 -8.55 10.88
N ALA A 267 -16.28 -9.28 9.78
CA ALA A 267 -15.81 -10.66 9.64
C ALA A 267 -14.32 -10.73 9.26
N CYS A 268 -13.80 -9.73 8.53
CA CYS A 268 -12.42 -9.73 8.04
C CYS A 268 -11.51 -8.68 8.68
N SER A 269 -12.01 -7.87 9.63
CA SER A 269 -11.19 -6.88 10.34
C SER A 269 -11.76 -6.57 11.73
N LYS A 270 -10.88 -6.43 12.70
CA LYS A 270 -11.22 -5.93 14.05
C LYS A 270 -11.42 -4.40 14.07
N TYR A 271 -10.98 -3.69 13.02
CA TYR A 271 -10.90 -2.22 12.97
C TYR A 271 -11.70 -1.66 11.78
N VAL A 272 -13.01 -1.91 11.75
CA VAL A 272 -13.90 -1.41 10.69
C VAL A 272 -14.28 0.04 10.96
N ILE A 273 -14.64 0.34 12.21
CA ILE A 273 -15.00 1.69 12.67
C ILE A 273 -14.14 2.05 13.88
N ASP A 274 -14.01 3.36 14.14
CA ASP A 274 -13.23 3.83 15.28
C ASP A 274 -13.84 3.33 16.60
N THR A 275 -12.97 2.78 17.46
CA THR A 275 -13.28 2.24 18.78
C THR A 275 -12.65 3.10 19.87
N ASP A 276 -13.12 2.93 21.10
CA ASP A 276 -12.46 3.46 22.29
C ASP A 276 -11.23 2.63 22.70
N ALA A 277 -10.64 2.94 23.85
CA ALA A 277 -9.47 2.21 24.36
C ALA A 277 -9.78 0.76 24.78
N ALA A 278 -11.05 0.45 25.02
CA ALA A 278 -11.52 -0.90 25.35
C ALA A 278 -11.91 -1.71 24.10
N GLY A 279 -11.79 -1.13 22.88
CA GLY A 279 -12.18 -1.76 21.63
C GLY A 279 -13.69 -1.67 21.34
N VAL A 280 -14.45 -0.90 22.10
CA VAL A 280 -15.90 -0.72 21.90
C VAL A 280 -16.12 0.35 20.82
N PRO A 281 -16.99 0.10 19.82
CA PRO A 281 -17.34 1.08 18.80
C PRO A 281 -17.86 2.39 19.42
N LEU A 282 -17.30 3.51 18.97
CA LEU A 282 -17.76 4.82 19.43
C LEU A 282 -19.21 5.07 18.96
N PRO A 283 -20.09 5.64 19.81
CA PRO A 283 -21.49 5.88 19.44
C PRO A 283 -21.62 6.89 18.28
N ALA A 284 -20.73 7.87 18.22
CA ALA A 284 -20.69 8.85 17.16
C ALA A 284 -19.36 8.76 16.38
N GLN A 285 -19.42 9.07 15.11
CA GLN A 285 -18.23 9.09 14.25
C GLN A 285 -17.31 10.24 14.65
N ARG A 286 -16.01 9.95 14.79
CA ARG A 286 -14.97 10.96 15.00
C ARG A 286 -14.19 11.20 13.73
N LEU A 287 -13.86 12.48 13.48
CA LEU A 287 -13.08 12.93 12.34
C LEU A 287 -11.90 13.75 12.81
N VAL A 288 -10.78 13.63 12.08
CA VAL A 288 -9.64 14.53 12.24
C VAL A 288 -9.46 15.31 10.96
N LEU A 289 -9.65 16.62 11.03
CA LEU A 289 -9.57 17.53 9.89
C LEU A 289 -8.44 18.54 10.09
N ALA A 290 -7.87 19.01 8.99
CA ALA A 290 -6.83 20.05 9.01
C ALA A 290 -7.46 21.43 9.01
N TYR A 291 -7.06 22.27 9.96
CA TYR A 291 -7.40 23.70 9.98
C TYR A 291 -6.62 24.46 8.91
N ARG A 292 -7.28 25.30 8.15
CA ARG A 292 -6.70 26.03 7.01
C ARG A 292 -6.65 27.55 7.28
N MET A 293 -5.86 28.24 6.45
CA MET A 293 -5.69 29.71 6.57
C MET A 293 -6.99 30.49 6.40
N ASP A 294 -7.90 30.01 5.58
CA ASP A 294 -9.21 30.61 5.33
C ASP A 294 -10.25 30.34 6.42
N GLY A 295 -9.83 29.68 7.50
CA GLY A 295 -10.71 29.29 8.61
C GLY A 295 -11.51 28.01 8.35
N SER A 296 -11.40 27.38 7.18
CA SER A 296 -12.04 26.09 6.90
C SER A 296 -11.34 24.94 7.61
N VAL A 297 -12.07 23.85 7.79
CA VAL A 297 -11.55 22.55 8.24
C VAL A 297 -11.79 21.55 7.14
N ALA A 298 -10.71 20.88 6.71
CA ALA A 298 -10.73 20.07 5.51
C ALA A 298 -10.06 18.69 5.70
N THR A 299 -10.37 17.79 4.81
CA THR A 299 -9.79 16.45 4.73
C THR A 299 -8.32 16.47 4.33
N GLY A 300 -7.62 15.34 4.51
CA GLY A 300 -6.21 15.18 4.21
C GLY A 300 -5.89 14.70 2.80
N ASP A 301 -6.82 14.85 1.88
CA ASP A 301 -6.65 14.48 0.47
C ASP A 301 -5.71 15.45 -0.25
N VAL A 302 -5.20 15.06 -1.43
CA VAL A 302 -4.39 15.92 -2.30
C VAL A 302 -5.20 17.15 -2.72
N GLU A 303 -6.48 16.93 -3.05
CA GLU A 303 -7.50 17.97 -3.22
C GLU A 303 -8.39 17.98 -1.98
N PRO A 304 -8.10 18.78 -0.96
CA PRO A 304 -8.81 18.74 0.30
C PRO A 304 -10.27 19.15 0.18
N CYS A 305 -11.17 18.35 0.72
CA CYS A 305 -12.59 18.68 0.82
C CYS A 305 -12.85 19.46 2.12
N ALA A 306 -13.33 20.69 2.02
CA ALA A 306 -13.76 21.49 3.16
C ALA A 306 -15.11 20.96 3.67
N LEU A 307 -15.14 20.51 4.92
CA LEU A 307 -16.34 19.95 5.57
C LEU A 307 -16.97 20.91 6.58
N GLY A 308 -16.33 22.06 6.84
CA GLY A 308 -16.86 23.06 7.75
C GLY A 308 -15.92 24.28 7.84
N ARG A 309 -16.35 25.24 8.66
CA ARG A 309 -15.58 26.45 8.94
C ARG A 309 -15.63 26.76 10.43
N MET A 310 -14.51 27.13 10.99
CA MET A 310 -14.43 27.57 12.38
C MET A 310 -15.00 28.98 12.53
N PRO A 311 -15.60 29.30 13.71
CA PRO A 311 -16.14 30.64 13.97
C PRO A 311 -15.07 31.72 13.81
N PRO A 312 -15.45 32.95 13.44
CA PRO A 312 -14.53 34.10 13.47
C PRO A 312 -13.91 34.26 14.86
N GLY A 313 -12.61 34.53 14.92
CA GLY A 313 -11.89 34.71 16.19
C GLY A 313 -11.48 33.41 16.89
N PHE A 314 -11.75 32.22 16.31
CA PHE A 314 -11.38 30.92 16.91
C PHE A 314 -9.89 30.87 17.31
N GLN A 315 -8.99 31.43 16.51
CA GLN A 315 -7.55 31.47 16.82
C GLN A 315 -7.24 32.31 18.08
N ALA A 316 -7.96 33.41 18.27
CA ALA A 316 -7.75 34.31 19.42
C ALA A 316 -8.23 33.72 20.75
N GLY A 317 -9.26 32.85 20.69
CA GLY A 317 -9.88 32.26 21.90
C GLY A 317 -9.13 31.05 22.48
N THR A 318 -8.20 30.45 21.75
CA THR A 318 -7.54 29.22 22.21
C THR A 318 -6.28 29.44 23.02
N GLY A 319 -5.77 30.68 23.14
CA GLY A 319 -4.54 31.02 23.88
C GLY A 319 -3.26 30.34 23.39
N ARG A 320 -3.37 29.47 22.39
CA ARG A 320 -2.28 28.79 21.68
C ARG A 320 -2.41 29.16 20.22
N GLY A 321 -1.38 29.72 19.63
CA GLY A 321 -1.34 30.05 18.20
C GLY A 321 -1.60 28.81 17.34
N LEU A 322 -2.86 28.52 17.06
CA LEU A 322 -3.24 27.46 16.12
C LEU A 322 -2.95 27.94 14.71
N GLY A 323 -1.86 27.44 14.15
CA GLY A 323 -1.48 27.72 12.77
C GLY A 323 -2.22 26.84 11.76
N PRO A 324 -2.19 27.21 10.47
CA PRO A 324 -2.65 26.35 9.38
C PRO A 324 -1.94 24.98 9.43
N GLY A 325 -2.68 23.92 9.11
CA GLY A 325 -2.19 22.55 9.22
C GLY A 325 -2.41 21.90 10.60
N THR A 326 -2.84 22.68 11.61
CA THR A 326 -3.23 22.10 12.90
C THR A 326 -4.36 21.10 12.71
N LEU A 327 -4.20 19.89 13.28
CA LEU A 327 -5.21 18.84 13.19
C LEU A 327 -6.21 18.99 14.36
N LEU A 328 -7.48 19.13 14.00
CA LEU A 328 -8.58 19.27 14.93
C LEU A 328 -9.45 18.00 14.93
N ARG A 329 -9.93 17.59 16.09
CA ARG A 329 -10.86 16.47 16.26
C ARG A 329 -12.27 16.97 16.33
N PHE A 330 -13.13 16.33 15.57
CA PHE A 330 -14.56 16.60 15.54
C PHE A 330 -15.36 15.32 15.80
N GLU A 331 -16.57 15.49 16.23
CA GLU A 331 -17.61 14.49 16.24
C GLU A 331 -18.66 14.88 15.20
N LEU A 332 -19.10 13.92 14.39
CA LEU A 332 -20.18 14.11 13.43
C LEU A 332 -21.51 14.09 14.18
N GLY A 333 -22.23 15.19 14.09
CA GLY A 333 -23.54 15.33 14.68
C GLY A 333 -24.65 14.63 13.86
N PRO A 334 -25.89 14.66 14.36
CA PRO A 334 -27.03 13.99 13.73
C PRO A 334 -27.42 14.56 12.36
N GLY A 335 -27.00 15.79 12.04
CA GLY A 335 -27.19 16.41 10.73
C GLY A 335 -26.37 15.78 9.62
N GLY A 336 -25.32 14.99 9.95
CA GLY A 336 -24.52 14.26 8.99
C GLY A 336 -23.76 15.16 8.03
N PHE A 337 -23.74 14.80 6.73
CA PHE A 337 -23.09 15.56 5.66
C PHE A 337 -24.10 16.38 4.87
N THR A 338 -23.70 17.60 4.50
CA THR A 338 -24.42 18.43 3.52
C THR A 338 -23.84 18.13 2.14
N LEU A 339 -24.73 17.82 1.18
CA LEU A 339 -24.35 17.47 -0.18
C LEU A 339 -24.75 18.55 -1.17
N LEU A 340 -23.92 18.73 -2.19
CA LEU A 340 -24.23 19.45 -3.41
C LEU A 340 -23.78 18.59 -4.59
N ASP A 341 -24.70 18.24 -5.47
CA ASP A 341 -24.43 17.37 -6.63
C ASP A 341 -23.71 16.05 -6.27
N GLY A 342 -24.12 15.43 -5.14
CA GLY A 342 -23.54 14.19 -4.65
C GLY A 342 -22.13 14.35 -4.03
N ARG A 343 -21.64 15.57 -3.85
CA ARG A 343 -20.35 15.85 -3.19
C ARG A 343 -20.57 16.45 -1.81
N PRO A 344 -19.83 16.01 -0.79
CA PRO A 344 -19.85 16.67 0.50
C PRO A 344 -19.30 18.10 0.39
N VAL A 345 -20.10 19.08 0.80
CA VAL A 345 -19.73 20.50 0.86
C VAL A 345 -19.76 21.03 2.30
N GLY A 346 -20.18 20.18 3.24
CA GLY A 346 -20.23 20.51 4.65
C GLY A 346 -20.59 19.28 5.50
N ALA A 347 -20.46 19.43 6.81
CA ALA A 347 -20.87 18.44 7.77
C ALA A 347 -21.29 19.10 9.10
N ASP A 348 -22.19 18.45 9.83
CA ASP A 348 -22.55 18.84 11.19
C ASP A 348 -21.40 18.45 12.13
N LEU A 349 -20.52 19.41 12.44
CA LEU A 349 -19.26 19.19 13.15
C LEU A 349 -19.27 19.78 14.55
N ARG A 350 -19.12 18.93 15.56
CA ARG A 350 -18.87 19.35 16.94
C ARG A 350 -17.38 19.24 17.27
N LEU A 351 -16.71 20.36 17.57
CA LEU A 351 -15.30 20.37 17.93
C LEU A 351 -15.06 19.66 19.26
N LEU A 352 -14.12 18.70 19.27
CA LEU A 352 -13.66 17.99 20.46
C LEU A 352 -12.31 18.51 20.98
N GLY A 353 -11.56 19.25 20.15
CA GLY A 353 -10.26 19.81 20.50
C GLY A 353 -9.15 19.50 19.47
N VAL A 354 -7.91 19.75 19.86
CA VAL A 354 -6.73 19.49 19.02
C VAL A 354 -6.42 18.00 19.03
N ALA A 355 -6.02 17.48 17.87
CA ALA A 355 -5.60 16.09 17.77
C ALA A 355 -4.27 15.87 18.50
N GLY A 356 -4.08 14.67 19.07
CA GLY A 356 -2.86 14.35 19.80
C GLY A 356 -1.61 14.39 18.91
N ALA A 357 -0.45 14.70 19.49
CA ALA A 357 0.83 14.87 18.78
C ALA A 357 1.28 13.65 17.95
N ARG A 358 0.78 12.45 18.26
CA ARG A 358 1.05 11.23 17.49
C ARG A 358 0.27 11.18 16.16
N ARG A 359 -0.80 11.97 16.02
CA ARG A 359 -1.59 12.03 14.79
C ARG A 359 -0.88 12.92 13.77
N GLY A 360 -0.36 12.31 12.72
CA GLY A 360 0.43 13.01 11.71
C GLY A 360 -0.37 13.55 10.52
N ARG A 361 -1.69 13.22 10.40
CA ARG A 361 -2.51 13.53 9.22
C ARG A 361 -3.98 13.72 9.56
N ALA A 362 -4.66 14.55 8.77
CA ALA A 362 -6.12 14.56 8.69
C ALA A 362 -6.65 13.26 8.07
N ASP A 363 -7.90 12.96 8.34
CA ASP A 363 -8.59 11.86 7.67
C ASP A 363 -8.87 12.21 6.21
N THR A 364 -8.77 11.23 5.33
CA THR A 364 -9.13 11.38 3.92
C THR A 364 -10.65 11.32 3.76
N LEU A 365 -11.16 11.93 2.69
CA LEU A 365 -12.59 11.93 2.40
C LEU A 365 -13.13 10.50 2.28
N SER A 366 -12.39 9.63 1.57
CA SER A 366 -12.78 8.22 1.42
C SER A 366 -12.91 7.51 2.78
N LYS A 367 -11.98 7.75 3.73
CA LYS A 367 -12.08 7.18 5.09
C LYS A 367 -13.30 7.74 5.85
N VAL A 368 -13.49 9.04 5.78
CA VAL A 368 -14.60 9.73 6.47
C VAL A 368 -15.94 9.18 5.99
N LEU A 369 -16.14 9.08 4.69
CA LEU A 369 -17.37 8.54 4.09
C LEU A 369 -17.53 7.04 4.34
N PHE A 370 -16.44 6.25 4.24
CA PHE A 370 -16.49 4.83 4.56
C PHE A 370 -16.99 4.58 5.97
N GLN A 371 -16.47 5.29 6.96
CA GLN A 371 -16.89 5.14 8.35
C GLN A 371 -18.33 5.57 8.58
N HIS A 372 -18.81 6.57 7.85
CA HIS A 372 -20.21 6.96 7.86
C HIS A 372 -21.10 5.87 7.28
N LEU A 373 -20.74 5.37 6.11
CA LEU A 373 -21.48 4.30 5.42
C LEU A 373 -21.45 2.99 6.25
N ALA A 374 -20.32 2.65 6.86
CA ALA A 374 -20.20 1.47 7.72
C ALA A 374 -21.19 1.48 8.91
N ARG A 375 -21.63 2.68 9.34
CA ARG A 375 -22.64 2.85 10.42
C ARG A 375 -24.07 2.91 9.91
N THR A 376 -24.30 3.34 8.65
CA THR A 376 -25.63 3.65 8.12
C THR A 376 -26.08 2.69 7.03
N CYS A 377 -25.21 2.40 6.07
CA CYS A 377 -25.49 1.56 4.90
C CYS A 377 -24.17 0.96 4.36
N PRO A 378 -23.57 -0.03 5.07
CA PRO A 378 -22.27 -0.57 4.69
C PRO A 378 -22.26 -1.23 3.33
N LEU A 379 -21.13 -1.13 2.61
CA LEU A 379 -20.87 -1.95 1.44
C LEU A 379 -20.60 -3.38 1.91
N THR A 380 -21.39 -4.31 1.45
CA THR A 380 -21.38 -5.71 1.92
C THR A 380 -20.48 -6.60 1.06
N TYR A 381 -20.00 -7.71 1.64
CA TYR A 381 -19.32 -8.76 0.86
C TYR A 381 -20.20 -9.33 -0.26
N ALA A 382 -21.52 -9.44 -0.04
CA ALA A 382 -22.44 -9.93 -1.07
C ALA A 382 -22.44 -9.04 -2.33
N GLU A 383 -22.32 -7.73 -2.16
CA GLU A 383 -22.24 -6.79 -3.29
C GLU A 383 -20.90 -6.91 -4.04
N LEU A 384 -19.79 -7.11 -3.29
CA LEU A 384 -18.48 -7.41 -3.90
C LEU A 384 -18.53 -8.72 -4.67
N ALA A 385 -19.11 -9.77 -4.10
CA ALA A 385 -19.22 -11.07 -4.71
C ALA A 385 -20.13 -11.06 -5.96
N ALA A 386 -21.23 -10.29 -5.92
CA ALA A 386 -22.10 -10.11 -7.08
C ALA A 386 -21.35 -9.41 -8.24
N ALA A 387 -20.57 -8.38 -7.94
CA ALA A 387 -19.78 -7.69 -8.95
C ALA A 387 -18.63 -8.56 -9.50
N ALA A 388 -18.02 -9.37 -8.64
CA ALA A 388 -16.95 -10.32 -9.01
C ALA A 388 -17.46 -11.51 -9.82
N GLY A 389 -18.74 -11.89 -9.65
CA GLY A 389 -19.41 -12.96 -10.39
C GLY A 389 -20.09 -12.52 -11.68
N ALA A 390 -20.19 -11.21 -11.94
CA ALA A 390 -20.70 -10.69 -13.21
C ALA A 390 -19.74 -11.13 -14.33
N ALA A 391 -20.25 -11.99 -15.24
CA ALA A 391 -19.45 -12.49 -16.35
C ALA A 391 -18.89 -11.32 -17.17
N PRO A 392 -17.59 -11.33 -17.51
CA PRO A 392 -17.05 -10.33 -18.43
C PRO A 392 -17.80 -10.47 -19.76
N GLY A 393 -18.39 -9.38 -20.22
CA GLY A 393 -18.92 -9.31 -21.58
C GLY A 393 -17.83 -9.74 -22.55
N GLY A 394 -18.04 -10.85 -23.26
CA GLY A 394 -17.13 -11.66 -24.03
C GLY A 394 -15.92 -10.95 -24.64
N ASP A 395 -14.77 -11.26 -24.15
CA ASP A 395 -13.60 -11.59 -24.96
C ASP A 395 -12.65 -12.46 -24.12
N ALA A 396 -12.68 -13.77 -24.40
CA ALA A 396 -11.83 -14.74 -23.73
C ALA A 396 -10.45 -14.75 -24.38
N GLY A 397 -9.51 -14.00 -23.82
CA GLY A 397 -8.12 -13.98 -24.21
C GLY A 397 -7.17 -14.23 -23.01
N ASN A 398 -6.86 -15.47 -22.81
CA ASN A 398 -5.61 -15.98 -22.22
C ASN A 398 -5.24 -15.56 -20.77
N ALA A 399 -5.87 -16.16 -19.78
CA ALA A 399 -5.37 -16.20 -18.42
C ALA A 399 -4.24 -17.24 -18.31
N VAL A 400 -2.99 -16.79 -18.26
CA VAL A 400 -1.85 -17.63 -17.87
C VAL A 400 -1.87 -17.75 -16.34
N ALA A 401 -2.29 -18.90 -15.86
CA ALA A 401 -2.07 -19.30 -14.46
C ALA A 401 -0.56 -19.47 -14.21
N PRO A 402 -0.03 -19.12 -13.02
CA PRO A 402 1.33 -19.49 -12.67
C PRO A 402 1.39 -21.02 -12.51
N GLY A 403 1.95 -21.68 -13.55
CA GLY A 403 2.11 -23.12 -13.58
C GLY A 403 3.04 -23.61 -12.48
N ALA A 404 2.56 -24.64 -11.79
CA ALA A 404 3.43 -25.55 -11.06
C ALA A 404 4.42 -26.17 -12.06
N ALA A 405 5.71 -26.03 -11.79
CA ALA A 405 6.75 -26.72 -12.51
C ALA A 405 6.58 -28.22 -12.28
N SER A 406 6.12 -28.94 -13.30
CA SER A 406 6.21 -30.38 -13.33
C SER A 406 7.48 -30.76 -14.08
N ASP A 407 8.34 -31.50 -13.38
CA ASP A 407 9.53 -32.14 -13.93
C ASP A 407 9.17 -33.05 -15.11
N MET A 408 9.75 -32.74 -16.27
CA MET A 408 9.87 -33.70 -17.36
C MET A 408 11.19 -34.42 -17.20
N VAL A 409 11.14 -35.66 -16.75
CA VAL A 409 12.19 -36.64 -16.96
C VAL A 409 11.70 -37.64 -17.99
N THR A 410 12.42 -37.70 -19.09
CA THR A 410 12.26 -38.61 -20.22
C THR A 410 12.59 -40.04 -19.86
N GLY A 411 11.86 -40.90 -20.48
CA GLY A 411 11.77 -42.33 -20.51
C GLY A 411 13.03 -43.20 -20.45
N GLY A 412 12.77 -44.42 -20.00
CA GLY A 412 13.66 -45.55 -20.09
C GLY A 412 12.92 -46.77 -19.63
N THR A 413 12.43 -47.55 -20.58
CA THR A 413 11.88 -48.93 -20.45
C THR A 413 12.84 -49.89 -19.78
N SER A 414 12.39 -50.72 -18.85
CA SER A 414 12.70 -52.15 -18.81
C SER A 414 11.87 -52.88 -17.75
N GLU A 415 11.45 -54.02 -18.18
CA GLU A 415 10.58 -55.03 -17.55
C GLU A 415 11.18 -55.74 -16.33
N ARG A 416 10.25 -56.31 -15.54
CA ARG A 416 10.18 -57.67 -14.93
C ARG A 416 10.24 -57.81 -13.43
N GLU A 417 9.18 -58.55 -13.02
CA GLU A 417 9.08 -59.60 -11.99
C GLU A 417 9.41 -59.22 -10.55
N GLY A 418 8.48 -59.24 -9.62
CA GLY A 418 7.72 -60.36 -9.09
C GLY A 418 8.28 -60.79 -7.74
N MET A 419 7.56 -60.63 -6.66
CA MET A 419 7.37 -61.69 -5.67
C MET A 419 6.84 -61.13 -4.32
N GLU A 420 5.83 -61.80 -3.86
CA GLU A 420 5.13 -61.72 -2.57
C GLU A 420 6.03 -62.03 -1.38
N THR A 421 5.68 -61.53 -0.22
CA THR A 421 5.39 -62.26 1.06
C THR A 421 5.27 -61.27 2.19
N GLU A 422 4.11 -61.16 2.76
CA GLU A 422 3.65 -61.59 4.07
C GLU A 422 4.49 -61.23 5.31
N GLY A 423 3.84 -60.59 6.29
CA GLY A 423 3.87 -61.13 7.62
C GLY A 423 4.06 -60.13 8.76
N GLU A 424 2.99 -60.03 9.55
CA GLU A 424 2.90 -59.88 11.01
C GLU A 424 3.22 -58.51 11.65
N GLU A 425 2.20 -57.82 12.12
CA GLU A 425 1.47 -57.89 13.41
C GLU A 425 2.35 -57.88 14.66
N SER A 426 2.24 -56.80 15.43
CA SER A 426 1.92 -56.83 16.87
C SER A 426 2.03 -55.44 17.54
N THR A 427 0.90 -55.00 18.02
CA THR A 427 0.73 -54.16 19.24
C THR A 427 0.78 -55.13 20.45
N PRO A 428 0.84 -54.70 21.74
CA PRO A 428 0.44 -53.46 22.36
C PRO A 428 1.19 -53.02 23.65
N ALA A 429 0.66 -51.97 24.25
CA ALA A 429 0.47 -51.65 25.69
C ALA A 429 1.61 -50.95 26.43
N SER A 430 1.30 -49.83 26.91
CA SER A 430 0.75 -49.45 28.23
C SER A 430 1.75 -48.92 29.25
N SER A 431 1.38 -47.79 29.73
CA SER A 431 1.29 -47.31 31.11
C SER A 431 2.40 -46.48 31.75
N MET A 432 1.88 -45.38 32.25
CA MET A 432 2.07 -44.81 33.62
C MET A 432 3.31 -43.95 33.93
N GLN A 433 2.98 -42.70 34.13
CA GLN A 433 2.93 -41.95 35.41
C GLN A 433 4.20 -41.25 35.91
N GLN A 434 3.95 -39.96 36.19
CA GLN A 434 4.44 -39.14 37.29
C GLN A 434 5.88 -38.56 37.25
N GLY A 435 5.83 -37.24 37.41
CA GLY A 435 6.94 -36.38 37.81
C GLY A 435 6.63 -34.94 37.44
#